data_81055c14558f9bb7ea2a94ce2f66a72a
#
_entry.id   81055c14558f9bb7ea2a94ce2f66a72a
#
_cell.length_a   1.000
_cell.length_b   1.000
_cell.length_c   1.000
_cell.angle_alpha   90.00
_cell.angle_beta   90.00
_cell.angle_gamma   90.00
#
_symmetry.space_group_name_H-M   'P 1'
#
loop_
_entity.id
_entity.type
_entity.pdbx_description
1 polymer ?
#
loop_
_entity_poly.entity_id
_entity_poly.type
_entity_poly.pdbx_seq_one_letter_code
_entity_poly.pdbx_strand_id
1 'polypeptide(L)'
;MLVKSAKFIISNTDVTKCPKSQIPEYAFIGRSNVGKSSLINSICSKKNLAKTSSRPGKTQLINHFLINESWYLVDLPGYGYARVSKTKKKIFQTFITNYFKSRSNLVSAFLLIDIRHEPQPVDLKFMEWLCENLIPFSIVFTKADKLKPMSLERNISNYKKEMLSTNWEEIPRMFITSSHYNTGGKEVLTCIEQFNKTYLKNINT
;
A
#
# COMPACT_ATOMS: atom_id res chain seq x y z
N MET A 1 3.51 -12.94 -11.69
CA MET A 1 4.54 -13.50 -10.76
C MET A 1 3.91 -14.43 -9.73
N LEU A 2 4.56 -15.55 -9.38
CA LEU A 2 4.17 -16.42 -8.28
C LEU A 2 5.06 -16.13 -7.05
N VAL A 3 4.45 -16.00 -5.87
CA VAL A 3 5.20 -15.91 -4.60
C VAL A 3 5.57 -17.33 -4.15
N LYS A 4 6.87 -17.67 -4.24
CA LYS A 4 7.42 -18.96 -3.80
C LYS A 4 7.92 -18.90 -2.36
N SER A 5 8.43 -17.74 -1.95
CA SER A 5 8.90 -17.50 -0.59
C SER A 5 8.52 -16.09 -0.10
N ALA A 6 8.23 -15.98 1.19
CA ALA A 6 8.02 -14.70 1.85
C ALA A 6 8.57 -14.82 3.27
N LYS A 7 9.57 -14.01 3.63
CA LYS A 7 10.26 -14.04 4.92
C LYS A 7 10.11 -12.67 5.59
N PHE A 8 9.70 -12.67 6.85
CA PHE A 8 9.79 -11.45 7.68
C PHE A 8 11.27 -11.16 7.95
N ILE A 9 11.68 -9.93 7.72
CA ILE A 9 13.07 -9.50 7.90
C ILE A 9 13.22 -8.68 9.16
N ILE A 10 12.47 -7.57 9.27
CA ILE A 10 12.61 -6.64 10.38
C ILE A 10 11.36 -5.79 10.57
N SER A 11 11.20 -5.29 11.78
CA SER A 11 10.16 -4.33 12.17
C SER A 11 10.83 -3.15 12.88
N ASN A 12 10.65 -1.93 12.36
CA ASN A 12 11.33 -0.74 12.87
C ASN A 12 10.38 0.43 13.04
N THR A 13 10.74 1.30 14.01
CA THR A 13 10.18 2.65 14.15
C THR A 13 11.07 3.72 13.53
N ASP A 14 12.25 3.34 13.04
CA ASP A 14 13.28 4.23 12.53
C ASP A 14 13.67 3.79 11.10
N VAL A 15 13.52 4.69 10.15
CA VAL A 15 13.80 4.44 8.72
C VAL A 15 15.29 4.12 8.50
N THR A 16 16.19 4.67 9.31
CA THR A 16 17.63 4.42 9.18
C THR A 16 18.03 2.96 9.47
N LYS A 17 17.16 2.24 10.20
CA LYS A 17 17.32 0.82 10.53
C LYS A 17 16.65 -0.13 9.52
N CYS A 18 16.03 0.40 8.48
CA CYS A 18 15.50 -0.40 7.40
C CYS A 18 16.63 -1.07 6.60
N PRO A 19 16.37 -2.20 5.94
CA PRO A 19 17.41 -2.91 5.18
C PRO A 19 18.08 -1.98 4.17
N LYS A 20 19.41 -1.92 4.20
CA LYS A 20 20.21 -1.25 3.18
C LYS A 20 20.39 -2.23 2.02
N SER A 21 19.63 -2.07 0.97
CA SER A 21 19.62 -2.99 -0.16
C SER A 21 19.32 -2.24 -1.45
N GLN A 22 19.84 -2.77 -2.55
CA GLN A 22 19.55 -2.29 -3.91
C GLN A 22 18.37 -3.03 -4.56
N ILE A 23 17.78 -4.02 -3.89
CA ILE A 23 16.59 -4.70 -4.43
C ILE A 23 15.35 -3.81 -4.29
N PRO A 24 14.41 -3.88 -5.26
CA PRO A 24 13.26 -3.02 -5.31
C PRO A 24 12.33 -3.21 -4.10
N GLU A 25 11.69 -2.12 -3.69
CA GLU A 25 10.82 -2.05 -2.53
C GLU A 25 9.46 -1.49 -2.91
N TYR A 26 8.40 -2.09 -2.40
CA TYR A 26 7.01 -1.71 -2.63
C TYR A 26 6.30 -1.48 -1.30
N ALA A 27 5.82 -0.24 -1.08
CA ALA A 27 5.16 0.15 0.15
C ALA A 27 3.65 -0.11 0.08
N PHE A 28 3.11 -0.84 1.05
CA PHE A 28 1.68 -1.04 1.22
C PHE A 28 1.19 -0.16 2.37
N ILE A 29 0.30 0.78 2.06
CA ILE A 29 -0.21 1.76 3.01
C ILE A 29 -1.70 1.97 2.79
N GLY A 30 -2.41 2.39 3.83
CA GLY A 30 -3.83 2.68 3.76
C GLY A 30 -4.39 3.02 5.13
N ARG A 31 -5.68 3.29 5.22
CA ARG A 31 -6.32 3.55 6.52
C ARG A 31 -6.28 2.34 7.43
N SER A 32 -6.36 2.60 8.73
CA SER A 32 -6.54 1.52 9.72
C SER A 32 -7.77 0.67 9.39
N ASN A 33 -7.63 -0.64 9.51
CA ASN A 33 -8.67 -1.63 9.22
C ASN A 33 -9.14 -1.66 7.74
N VAL A 34 -8.37 -1.12 6.83
CA VAL A 34 -8.63 -1.20 5.38
C VAL A 34 -8.54 -2.62 4.83
N GLY A 35 -7.89 -3.52 5.52
CA GLY A 35 -7.66 -4.91 5.07
C GLY A 35 -6.23 -5.18 4.60
N LYS A 36 -5.28 -4.28 4.93
CA LYS A 36 -3.88 -4.34 4.46
C LYS A 36 -3.19 -5.66 4.82
N SER A 37 -3.17 -6.06 6.09
CA SER A 37 -2.55 -7.32 6.52
C SER A 37 -3.24 -8.55 5.90
N SER A 38 -4.55 -8.51 5.71
CA SER A 38 -5.29 -9.59 5.04
C SER A 38 -4.88 -9.70 3.57
N LEU A 39 -4.74 -8.58 2.86
CA LEU A 39 -4.27 -8.57 1.48
C LEU A 39 -2.83 -9.08 1.39
N ILE A 40 -1.92 -8.59 2.23
CA ILE A 40 -0.52 -9.06 2.27
C ILE A 40 -0.46 -10.57 2.47
N ASN A 41 -1.20 -11.10 3.42
CA ASN A 41 -1.26 -12.55 3.67
C ASN A 41 -1.82 -13.32 2.47
N SER A 42 -2.86 -12.78 1.80
CA SER A 42 -3.47 -13.38 0.62
C SER A 42 -2.51 -13.41 -0.57
N ILE A 43 -1.90 -12.28 -0.94
CA ILE A 43 -0.96 -12.21 -2.09
C ILE A 43 0.31 -13.04 -1.87
N CYS A 44 0.76 -13.16 -0.61
CA CYS A 44 1.90 -13.98 -0.24
C CYS A 44 1.54 -15.46 -0.01
N SER A 45 0.27 -15.84 -0.09
CA SER A 45 -0.22 -17.19 0.22
C SER A 45 0.28 -17.71 1.57
N LYS A 46 0.44 -16.81 2.54
CA LYS A 46 0.93 -17.11 3.89
C LYS A 46 -0.02 -16.59 4.96
N LYS A 47 -0.54 -17.52 5.77
CA LYS A 47 -1.29 -17.14 6.98
C LYS A 47 -0.35 -16.50 8.01
N ASN A 48 -0.77 -15.37 8.60
CA ASN A 48 -0.05 -14.69 9.69
C ASN A 48 1.34 -14.13 9.35
N LEU A 49 1.67 -13.91 8.07
CA LEU A 49 2.89 -13.21 7.67
C LEU A 49 2.85 -11.76 8.19
N ALA A 50 1.82 -11.02 7.82
CA ALA A 50 1.48 -9.72 8.41
C ALA A 50 0.46 -9.94 9.53
N LYS A 51 0.75 -9.42 10.73
CA LYS A 51 -0.15 -9.55 11.88
C LYS A 51 -1.42 -8.73 11.66
N THR A 52 -2.56 -9.39 11.66
CA THR A 52 -3.86 -8.72 11.68
C THR A 52 -4.16 -8.27 13.11
N SER A 53 -4.31 -6.97 13.34
CA SER A 53 -4.78 -6.47 14.63
C SER A 53 -6.12 -5.76 14.47
N SER A 54 -7.08 -6.12 15.30
CA SER A 54 -8.37 -5.43 15.41
C SER A 54 -8.30 -4.15 16.25
N ARG A 55 -7.20 -3.93 17.00
CA ARG A 55 -7.04 -2.76 17.86
C ARG A 55 -6.23 -1.67 17.16
N PRO A 56 -6.84 -0.50 16.88
CA PRO A 56 -6.13 0.66 16.33
C PRO A 56 -5.14 1.22 17.36
N GLY A 57 -3.96 1.66 16.90
CA GLY A 57 -3.01 2.41 17.73
C GLY A 57 -1.86 1.63 18.36
N LYS A 58 -1.70 0.33 18.10
CA LYS A 58 -0.48 -0.40 18.47
C LYS A 58 0.62 -0.09 17.46
N THR A 59 1.74 0.35 17.98
CA THR A 59 3.07 0.59 17.41
C THR A 59 3.12 0.84 15.90
N GLN A 60 3.52 2.04 15.53
CA GLN A 60 3.74 2.46 14.15
C GLN A 60 5.06 1.85 13.65
N LEU A 61 5.00 0.61 13.17
CA LEU A 61 6.16 -0.14 12.70
C LEU A 61 6.17 -0.23 11.18
N ILE A 62 7.33 -0.07 10.58
CA ILE A 62 7.63 -0.45 9.21
C ILE A 62 8.03 -1.91 9.23
N ASN A 63 7.25 -2.78 8.60
CA ASN A 63 7.56 -4.20 8.52
C ASN A 63 8.06 -4.56 7.12
N HIS A 64 9.27 -5.08 7.01
CA HIS A 64 9.84 -5.53 5.74
C HIS A 64 9.69 -7.05 5.61
N PHE A 65 9.18 -7.46 4.46
CA PHE A 65 9.08 -8.87 4.05
C PHE A 65 9.87 -9.05 2.75
N LEU A 66 10.84 -9.95 2.76
CA LEU A 66 11.60 -10.33 1.57
C LEU A 66 10.80 -11.38 0.79
N ILE A 67 10.47 -11.07 -0.45
CA ILE A 67 9.65 -11.92 -1.32
C ILE A 67 10.54 -12.49 -2.45
N ASN A 68 10.48 -13.80 -2.62
CA ASN A 68 11.25 -14.54 -3.63
C ASN A 68 12.75 -14.18 -3.64
N GLU A 69 13.26 -13.72 -2.50
CA GLU A 69 14.65 -13.24 -2.32
C GLU A 69 15.06 -12.13 -3.31
N SER A 70 14.11 -11.44 -3.91
CA SER A 70 14.33 -10.51 -5.01
C SER A 70 13.69 -9.13 -4.86
N TRP A 71 12.75 -8.94 -3.95
CA TRP A 71 12.12 -7.65 -3.70
C TRP A 71 11.51 -7.57 -2.29
N TYR A 72 11.32 -6.34 -1.79
CA TYR A 72 10.68 -6.12 -0.50
C TYR A 72 9.23 -5.69 -0.66
N LEU A 73 8.34 -6.39 0.06
CA LEU A 73 7.04 -5.88 0.42
C LEU A 73 7.17 -5.19 1.77
N VAL A 74 6.75 -3.92 1.84
CA VAL A 74 6.83 -3.12 3.07
C VAL A 74 5.44 -2.77 3.56
N ASP A 75 5.08 -3.28 4.73
CA ASP A 75 3.83 -2.98 5.42
C ASP A 75 4.02 -1.74 6.27
N LEU A 76 3.51 -0.60 5.79
CA LEU A 76 3.55 0.66 6.52
C LEU A 76 2.37 0.77 7.48
N PRO A 77 2.53 1.50 8.60
CA PRO A 77 1.43 1.73 9.52
C PRO A 77 0.30 2.52 8.84
N GLY A 78 -0.93 2.19 9.21
CA GLY A 78 -2.10 2.85 8.63
C GLY A 78 -2.26 4.31 9.08
N TYR A 79 -2.81 5.15 8.22
CA TYR A 79 -3.18 6.54 8.55
C TYR A 79 -4.67 6.67 8.93
N GLY A 80 -5.13 7.91 9.18
CA GLY A 80 -6.56 8.21 9.37
C GLY A 80 -7.13 7.83 10.74
N TYR A 81 -6.28 7.74 11.77
CA TYR A 81 -6.76 7.55 13.14
C TYR A 81 -7.55 8.77 13.62
N ALA A 82 -8.88 8.65 13.69
CA ALA A 82 -9.75 9.74 14.11
C ALA A 82 -9.52 10.16 15.59
N ARG A 83 -9.10 9.21 16.44
CA ARG A 83 -8.98 9.38 17.90
C ARG A 83 -7.55 9.56 18.42
N VAL A 84 -6.65 10.12 17.65
CA VAL A 84 -5.29 10.43 18.12
C VAL A 84 -5.07 11.93 18.23
N SER A 85 -4.26 12.36 19.18
CA SER A 85 -3.90 13.76 19.39
C SER A 85 -3.23 14.36 18.15
N LYS A 86 -3.31 15.68 17.99
CA LYS A 86 -2.63 16.44 16.92
C LYS A 86 -1.12 16.13 16.87
N THR A 87 -0.49 16.01 18.05
CA THR A 87 0.94 15.65 18.19
C THR A 87 1.23 14.28 17.60
N LYS A 88 0.44 13.26 17.91
CA LYS A 88 0.61 11.91 17.36
C LYS A 88 0.39 11.89 15.84
N LYS A 89 -0.55 12.69 15.30
CA LYS A 89 -0.73 12.82 13.86
C LYS A 89 0.50 13.42 13.19
N LYS A 90 1.11 14.44 13.78
CA LYS A 90 2.33 15.08 13.27
C LYS A 90 3.52 14.11 13.29
N ILE A 91 3.72 13.37 14.38
CA ILE A 91 4.77 12.35 14.48
C ILE A 91 4.59 11.28 13.39
N PHE A 92 3.37 10.79 13.20
CA PHE A 92 3.05 9.82 12.15
C PHE A 92 3.35 10.38 10.76
N GLN A 93 2.93 11.62 10.47
CA GLN A 93 3.18 12.27 9.19
C GLN A 93 4.68 12.42 8.93
N THR A 94 5.45 12.90 9.92
CA THR A 94 6.91 12.99 9.80
C THR A 94 7.54 11.62 9.54
N PHE A 95 7.09 10.59 10.24
CA PHE A 95 7.59 9.22 10.08
C PHE A 95 7.35 8.67 8.67
N ILE A 96 6.14 8.82 8.14
CA ILE A 96 5.78 8.38 6.79
C ILE A 96 6.51 9.21 5.74
N THR A 97 6.59 10.53 5.91
CA THR A 97 7.33 11.43 5.02
C THR A 97 8.81 11.02 4.95
N ASN A 98 9.45 10.78 6.10
CA ASN A 98 10.84 10.34 6.15
C ASN A 98 11.06 9.02 5.43
N TYR A 99 10.14 8.04 5.61
CA TYR A 99 10.20 6.77 4.90
C TYR A 99 10.19 7.00 3.38
N PHE A 100 9.17 7.68 2.87
CA PHE A 100 9.02 7.89 1.43
C PHE A 100 10.17 8.69 0.80
N LYS A 101 10.73 9.68 1.54
CA LYS A 101 11.81 10.54 1.02
C LYS A 101 13.21 9.93 1.10
N SER A 102 13.44 9.00 2.02
CA SER A 102 14.78 8.45 2.26
C SER A 102 15.04 7.08 1.64
N ARG A 103 14.00 6.40 1.11
CA ARG A 103 14.15 5.06 0.52
C ARG A 103 14.45 5.16 -0.97
N SER A 104 15.74 5.10 -1.34
CA SER A 104 16.19 5.18 -2.73
C SER A 104 15.80 3.98 -3.59
N ASN A 105 15.50 2.83 -2.98
CA ASN A 105 15.04 1.61 -3.65
C ASN A 105 13.52 1.46 -3.66
N LEU A 106 12.76 2.44 -3.16
CA LEU A 106 11.30 2.46 -3.26
C LEU A 106 10.88 2.72 -4.70
N VAL A 107 10.18 1.76 -5.29
CA VAL A 107 9.73 1.83 -6.68
C VAL A 107 8.32 2.40 -6.78
N SER A 108 7.42 1.96 -5.88
CA SER A 108 6.02 2.41 -5.90
C SER A 108 5.33 2.16 -4.57
N ALA A 109 4.29 2.93 -4.30
CA ALA A 109 3.35 2.68 -3.21
C ALA A 109 2.07 2.03 -3.73
N PHE A 110 1.53 1.08 -2.97
CA PHE A 110 0.20 0.53 -3.15
C PHE A 110 -0.70 1.10 -2.05
N LEU A 111 -1.57 2.02 -2.46
CA LEU A 111 -2.51 2.70 -1.56
C LEU A 111 -3.80 1.89 -1.45
N LEU A 112 -4.02 1.31 -0.28
CA LEU A 112 -5.19 0.47 -0.01
C LEU A 112 -6.39 1.32 0.43
N ILE A 113 -7.53 1.06 -0.20
CA ILE A 113 -8.80 1.75 0.05
C ILE A 113 -9.90 0.71 0.24
N ASP A 114 -10.69 0.88 1.29
CA ASP A 114 -11.89 0.07 1.52
C ASP A 114 -13.00 0.55 0.58
N ILE A 115 -13.28 -0.22 -0.48
CA ILE A 115 -14.21 0.17 -1.55
C ILE A 115 -15.67 0.28 -1.09
N ARG A 116 -15.99 -0.14 0.12
CA ARG A 116 -17.33 -0.01 0.69
C ARG A 116 -17.73 1.43 0.99
N HIS A 117 -16.75 2.32 1.10
CA HIS A 117 -16.94 3.71 1.44
C HIS A 117 -16.83 4.61 0.20
N GLU A 118 -17.59 5.69 0.21
CA GLU A 118 -17.39 6.81 -0.73
C GLU A 118 -15.97 7.39 -0.59
N PRO A 119 -15.49 8.14 -1.60
CA PRO A 119 -14.18 8.80 -1.52
C PRO A 119 -14.01 9.57 -0.22
N GLN A 120 -12.98 9.22 0.53
CA GLN A 120 -12.73 9.84 1.83
C GLN A 120 -11.72 10.97 1.68
N PRO A 121 -11.99 12.18 2.21
CA PRO A 121 -11.07 13.32 2.08
C PRO A 121 -9.64 13.01 2.56
N VAL A 122 -9.48 12.12 3.56
CA VAL A 122 -8.16 11.74 4.06
C VAL A 122 -7.39 10.88 3.05
N ASP A 123 -8.07 10.04 2.26
CA ASP A 123 -7.45 9.22 1.22
C ASP A 123 -7.05 10.10 0.03
N LEU A 124 -7.94 11.01 -0.40
CA LEU A 124 -7.67 11.96 -1.49
C LEU A 124 -6.48 12.86 -1.17
N LYS A 125 -6.45 13.46 0.03
CA LYS A 125 -5.30 14.28 0.48
C LYS A 125 -3.99 13.50 0.55
N PHE A 126 -4.05 12.21 0.87
CA PHE A 126 -2.85 11.38 0.87
C PHE A 126 -2.37 11.07 -0.55
N MET A 127 -3.30 10.87 -1.50
CA MET A 127 -2.98 10.74 -2.93
C MET A 127 -2.34 12.01 -3.48
N GLU A 128 -2.93 13.19 -3.20
CA GLU A 128 -2.38 14.50 -3.56
C GLU A 128 -0.95 14.65 -3.02
N TRP A 129 -0.74 14.33 -1.76
CA TRP A 129 0.59 14.37 -1.15
C TRP A 129 1.60 13.43 -1.84
N LEU A 130 1.19 12.22 -2.25
CA LEU A 130 2.06 11.31 -3.01
C LEU A 130 2.47 11.93 -4.35
N CYS A 131 1.53 12.55 -5.07
CA CYS A 131 1.79 13.25 -6.33
C CYS A 131 2.73 14.45 -6.15
N GLU A 132 2.46 15.33 -5.19
CA GLU A 132 3.30 16.49 -4.87
C GLU A 132 4.75 16.12 -4.54
N ASN A 133 4.96 14.93 -3.96
CA ASN A 133 6.28 14.43 -3.63
C ASN A 133 6.86 13.48 -4.69
N LEU A 134 6.24 13.40 -5.87
CA LEU A 134 6.67 12.57 -7.01
C LEU A 134 6.83 11.09 -6.66
N ILE A 135 5.99 10.57 -5.76
CA ILE A 135 6.00 9.17 -5.34
C ILE A 135 5.05 8.38 -6.22
N PRO A 136 5.54 7.47 -7.07
CA PRO A 136 4.67 6.63 -7.89
C PRO A 136 3.77 5.77 -7.01
N PHE A 137 2.48 5.68 -7.36
CA PHE A 137 1.56 4.83 -6.62
C PHE A 137 0.45 4.22 -7.50
N SER A 138 -0.14 3.17 -6.98
CA SER A 138 -1.33 2.53 -7.51
C SER A 138 -2.38 2.40 -6.41
N ILE A 139 -3.66 2.43 -6.77
CA ILE A 139 -4.77 2.25 -5.83
C ILE A 139 -5.16 0.77 -5.79
N VAL A 140 -5.33 0.24 -4.57
CA VAL A 140 -5.80 -1.13 -4.36
C VAL A 140 -7.09 -1.09 -3.56
N PHE A 141 -8.21 -1.26 -4.24
CA PHE A 141 -9.52 -1.41 -3.60
C PHE A 141 -9.62 -2.76 -2.93
N THR A 142 -9.88 -2.75 -1.63
CA THR A 142 -10.04 -3.95 -0.81
C THR A 142 -11.51 -4.21 -0.48
N LYS A 143 -11.81 -5.43 -0.02
CA LYS A 143 -13.14 -5.85 0.44
C LYS A 143 -14.22 -5.78 -0.65
N ALA A 144 -13.85 -6.00 -1.91
CA ALA A 144 -14.80 -6.00 -3.02
C ALA A 144 -15.91 -7.05 -2.84
N ASP A 145 -15.62 -8.15 -2.13
CA ASP A 145 -16.58 -9.20 -1.76
C ASP A 145 -17.74 -8.71 -0.89
N LYS A 146 -17.65 -7.56 -0.29
CA LYS A 146 -18.70 -6.98 0.57
C LYS A 146 -19.71 -6.12 -0.18
N LEU A 147 -19.54 -5.96 -1.49
CA LEU A 147 -20.45 -5.19 -2.35
C LEU A 147 -21.07 -6.07 -3.45
N LYS A 148 -22.30 -5.73 -3.83
CA LYS A 148 -22.90 -6.24 -5.05
C LYS A 148 -22.23 -5.61 -6.28
N PRO A 149 -22.19 -6.27 -7.46
CA PRO A 149 -21.49 -5.77 -8.65
C PRO A 149 -21.82 -4.31 -9.00
N MET A 150 -23.10 -3.95 -9.08
CA MET A 150 -23.53 -2.59 -9.39
C MET A 150 -23.02 -1.56 -8.37
N SER A 151 -22.98 -1.90 -7.06
CA SER A 151 -22.47 -1.01 -6.03
C SER A 151 -20.96 -0.86 -6.12
N LEU A 152 -20.25 -1.93 -6.48
CA LEU A 152 -18.81 -1.91 -6.70
C LEU A 152 -18.45 -0.99 -7.87
N GLU A 153 -19.10 -1.14 -9.01
CA GLU A 153 -18.90 -0.30 -10.20
C GLU A 153 -19.20 1.17 -9.90
N ARG A 154 -20.32 1.43 -9.22
CA ARG A 154 -20.68 2.80 -8.79
C ARG A 154 -19.61 3.42 -7.91
N ASN A 155 -19.11 2.70 -6.90
CA ASN A 155 -18.10 3.24 -5.98
C ASN A 155 -16.77 3.51 -6.69
N ILE A 156 -16.35 2.63 -7.62
CA ILE A 156 -15.17 2.86 -8.46
C ILE A 156 -15.36 4.11 -9.33
N SER A 157 -16.54 4.24 -9.95
CA SER A 157 -16.88 5.40 -10.77
C SER A 157 -16.86 6.70 -9.96
N ASN A 158 -17.37 6.67 -8.73
CA ASN A 158 -17.33 7.82 -7.81
C ASN A 158 -15.89 8.23 -7.48
N TYR A 159 -14.99 7.27 -7.19
CA TYR A 159 -13.57 7.57 -6.99
C TYR A 159 -12.94 8.21 -8.22
N LYS A 160 -13.18 7.66 -9.42
CA LYS A 160 -12.67 8.24 -10.67
C LYS A 160 -13.20 9.67 -10.89
N LYS A 161 -14.50 9.87 -10.70
CA LYS A 161 -15.15 11.18 -10.85
C LYS A 161 -14.58 12.20 -9.88
N GLU A 162 -14.42 11.83 -8.61
CA GLU A 162 -13.87 12.71 -7.58
C GLU A 162 -12.41 13.11 -7.89
N MET A 163 -11.60 12.16 -8.34
CA MET A 163 -10.23 12.45 -8.77
C MET A 163 -10.20 13.39 -9.99
N LEU A 164 -11.00 13.13 -11.02
CA LEU A 164 -11.06 13.97 -12.24
C LEU A 164 -11.69 15.34 -11.99
N SER A 165 -12.47 15.53 -10.92
CA SER A 165 -13.00 16.84 -10.54
C SER A 165 -11.96 17.76 -9.90
N THR A 166 -10.80 17.21 -9.55
CA THR A 166 -9.61 17.92 -9.05
C THR A 166 -8.55 17.96 -10.15
N ASN A 167 -7.35 18.47 -9.87
CA ASN A 167 -6.29 18.68 -10.87
C ASN A 167 -5.52 17.39 -11.25
N TRP A 168 -6.21 16.26 -11.39
CA TRP A 168 -5.59 15.01 -11.83
C TRP A 168 -5.56 14.92 -13.35
N GLU A 169 -4.37 14.90 -13.95
CA GLU A 169 -4.18 14.70 -15.38
C GLU A 169 -4.39 13.23 -15.77
N GLU A 170 -3.97 12.30 -14.92
CA GLU A 170 -4.13 10.86 -15.13
C GLU A 170 -4.63 10.16 -13.88
N ILE A 171 -5.49 9.16 -14.05
CA ILE A 171 -5.95 8.32 -12.96
C ILE A 171 -4.89 7.24 -12.70
N PRO A 172 -4.39 7.10 -11.47
CA PRO A 172 -3.47 6.02 -11.10
C PRO A 172 -4.06 4.64 -11.41
N ARG A 173 -3.20 3.67 -11.67
CA ARG A 173 -3.61 2.29 -11.87
C ARG A 173 -4.43 1.79 -10.67
N MET A 174 -5.56 1.15 -10.94
CA MET A 174 -6.49 0.67 -9.94
C MET A 174 -6.62 -0.85 -9.98
N PHE A 175 -6.57 -1.49 -8.81
CA PHE A 175 -6.78 -2.92 -8.63
C PHE A 175 -7.98 -3.15 -7.72
N ILE A 176 -8.80 -4.14 -8.05
CA ILE A 176 -9.97 -4.54 -7.25
C ILE A 176 -9.64 -5.87 -6.59
N THR A 177 -9.65 -5.92 -5.25
CA THR A 177 -9.21 -7.10 -4.53
C THR A 177 -10.21 -7.59 -3.48
N SER A 178 -10.23 -8.90 -3.27
CA SER A 178 -10.86 -9.55 -2.13
C SER A 178 -9.92 -10.58 -1.53
N SER A 179 -9.50 -10.34 -0.29
CA SER A 179 -8.73 -11.33 0.46
C SER A 179 -9.58 -12.54 0.88
N HIS A 180 -10.90 -12.39 0.91
CA HIS A 180 -11.83 -13.48 1.23
C HIS A 180 -11.91 -14.50 0.09
N TYR A 181 -12.02 -14.03 -1.16
CA TYR A 181 -12.07 -14.87 -2.35
C TYR A 181 -10.72 -15.03 -3.04
N ASN A 182 -9.64 -14.47 -2.49
CA ASN A 182 -8.29 -14.47 -3.09
C ASN A 182 -8.27 -13.93 -4.54
N THR A 183 -9.07 -12.89 -4.83
CA THR A 183 -9.15 -12.26 -6.16
C THR A 183 -8.39 -10.94 -6.21
N GLY A 184 -7.92 -10.54 -7.39
CA GLY A 184 -7.21 -9.27 -7.65
C GLY A 184 -5.75 -9.25 -7.21
N GLY A 185 -5.30 -10.19 -6.39
CA GLY A 185 -3.94 -10.26 -5.90
C GLY A 185 -2.90 -10.61 -6.99
N LYS A 186 -3.31 -11.43 -7.97
CA LYS A 186 -2.45 -11.79 -9.12
C LYS A 186 -2.13 -10.58 -9.98
N GLU A 187 -3.08 -9.69 -10.18
CA GLU A 187 -2.95 -8.46 -10.96
C GLU A 187 -1.96 -7.50 -10.28
N VAL A 188 -2.05 -7.35 -8.95
CA VAL A 188 -1.07 -6.59 -8.14
C VAL A 188 0.33 -7.18 -8.31
N LEU A 189 0.49 -8.50 -8.17
CA LEU A 189 1.77 -9.18 -8.34
C LEU A 189 2.33 -9.07 -9.77
N THR A 190 1.47 -9.09 -10.79
CA THR A 190 1.87 -8.89 -12.19
C THR A 190 2.40 -7.48 -12.41
N CYS A 191 1.77 -6.47 -11.80
CA CYS A 191 2.25 -5.10 -11.82
C CYS A 191 3.64 -4.97 -11.16
N ILE A 192 3.83 -5.55 -9.98
CA ILE A 192 5.14 -5.59 -9.30
C ILE A 192 6.20 -6.28 -10.17
N GLU A 193 5.85 -7.38 -10.84
CA GLU A 193 6.77 -8.07 -11.74
C GLU A 193 7.22 -7.18 -12.92
N GLN A 194 6.30 -6.39 -13.49
CA GLN A 194 6.64 -5.42 -14.53
C GLN A 194 7.60 -4.36 -14.02
N PHE A 195 7.33 -3.81 -12.83
CA PHE A 195 8.20 -2.84 -12.19
C PHE A 195 9.59 -3.42 -11.87
N ASN A 196 9.67 -4.66 -11.38
CA ASN A 196 10.94 -5.34 -11.11
C ASN A 196 11.79 -5.45 -12.39
N LYS A 197 11.16 -5.81 -13.52
CA LYS A 197 11.88 -5.91 -14.81
C LYS A 197 12.46 -4.56 -15.25
N THR A 198 11.71 -3.47 -15.06
CA THR A 198 12.17 -2.11 -15.38
C THR A 198 13.29 -1.67 -14.43
N TYR A 199 13.11 -1.91 -13.12
CA TYR A 199 14.08 -1.55 -12.11
C TYR A 199 15.45 -2.22 -12.35
N LEU A 200 15.46 -3.53 -12.66
CA LEU A 200 16.69 -4.27 -12.95
C LEU A 200 17.37 -3.81 -14.24
N LYS A 201 16.64 -3.37 -15.24
CA LYS A 201 17.22 -2.76 -16.45
C LYS A 201 17.97 -1.47 -16.13
N ASN A 202 17.35 -0.59 -15.30
CA ASN A 202 17.93 0.71 -14.96
C ASN A 202 19.16 0.63 -14.04
N ILE A 203 19.38 -0.47 -13.31
CA ILE A 203 20.56 -0.67 -12.47
C ILE A 203 21.73 -1.23 -13.31
N ASN A 204 21.44 -1.93 -14.39
CA ASN A 204 22.45 -2.59 -15.24
C ASN A 204 22.91 -1.71 -16.42
N THR A 205 22.34 -0.51 -16.55
CA THR A 205 22.78 0.56 -17.45
C THR A 205 23.58 1.62 -16.71
#